data_bf14b5c84048737fcf820fa12782ca41
#
_entry.id   bf14b5c84048737fcf820fa12782ca41
#
_cell.length_a   1.000
_cell.length_b   1.000
_cell.length_c   1.000
_cell.angle_alpha   90.00
_cell.angle_beta   90.00
_cell.angle_gamma   90.00
#
_symmetry.space_group_name_H-M   'P 1'
#
loop_
_entity.id
_entity.type
_entity.pdbx_description
1 polymer ?
#
loop_
_entity_poly.entity_id
_entity_poly.type
_entity_poly.pdbx_seq_one_letter_code
_entity_poly.pdbx_strand_id
1 'polypeptide(L)'
;MNELPGLGGVFDNYNFIANVRDWDELSKTHHGNEKDLPRIRLAPMTGAMQNMGYDEEKPYYYEAVQGCCEAGIALSIGDGFPDEKLQHGIAALEQYNARGAVFIKPYPNEKILERMEWAGNVAELFGVDIDSYNILTMRNLVHLEKKGGAELLELQEIAHKKWGLPFAIKGVFTEEDMALVAQLKPDVVVVSNHGGRIETERGSTAQFLQEQGKRLLKYTGAIWIDGGLRRKEHFAVAKALGASEVLVGRPIVTALLRSGS
;
A
#
# COMPACT_ATOMS: atom_id res chain seq x y z
N MET A 1 17.51 11.85 4.26
CA MET A 1 17.07 12.39 2.95
C MET A 1 16.09 13.51 3.26
N ASN A 2 16.35 14.72 2.80
CA ASN A 2 15.36 15.77 2.88
C ASN A 2 14.26 15.40 1.90
N GLU A 3 13.02 15.30 2.38
CA GLU A 3 11.86 15.11 1.52
C GLU A 3 11.70 16.36 0.65
N LEU A 4 11.29 16.15 -0.60
CA LEU A 4 11.10 17.28 -1.50
C LEU A 4 9.95 18.16 -0.99
N PRO A 5 10.12 19.48 -0.97
CA PRO A 5 9.03 20.40 -0.68
C PRO A 5 7.85 20.14 -1.64
N GLY A 6 6.63 20.10 -1.12
CA GLY A 6 5.43 19.94 -1.96
C GLY A 6 4.99 18.50 -2.21
N LEU A 7 5.65 17.49 -1.65
CA LEU A 7 5.03 16.17 -1.52
C LEU A 7 3.87 16.26 -0.52
N GLY A 8 2.84 16.91 -1.00
CA GLY A 8 1.71 17.45 -0.28
C GLY A 8 0.93 16.47 0.56
N GLY A 9 -0.09 16.95 1.13
CA GLY A 9 -0.92 16.27 2.09
C GLY A 9 -0.46 16.60 3.51
N VAL A 10 -1.22 16.19 4.45
CA VAL A 10 -1.04 16.46 5.88
C VAL A 10 0.10 15.57 6.41
N PHE A 11 1.36 15.95 6.13
CA PHE A 11 2.53 15.13 6.45
C PHE A 11 3.29 15.58 7.71
N ASP A 12 2.72 16.48 8.48
CA ASP A 12 3.24 16.94 9.75
C ASP A 12 2.46 16.39 10.95
N ASN A 13 1.55 15.44 10.68
CA ASN A 13 0.80 14.82 11.76
C ASN A 13 1.65 13.81 12.57
N TYR A 14 1.14 13.41 13.72
CA TYR A 14 1.83 12.52 14.64
C TYR A 14 2.23 11.18 14.00
N ASN A 15 1.30 10.52 13.30
CA ASN A 15 1.53 9.18 12.71
C ASN A 15 2.59 9.22 11.60
N PHE A 16 2.60 10.29 10.80
CA PHE A 16 3.62 10.49 9.79
C PHE A 16 5.02 10.59 10.39
N ILE A 17 5.17 11.43 11.43
CA ILE A 17 6.45 11.61 12.13
C ILE A 17 6.85 10.31 12.83
N ALA A 18 5.91 9.65 13.52
CA ALA A 18 6.15 8.39 14.20
C ALA A 18 6.58 7.28 13.24
N ASN A 19 5.95 7.16 12.06
CA ASN A 19 6.33 6.17 11.06
C ASN A 19 7.83 6.25 10.68
N VAL A 20 8.37 7.46 10.52
CA VAL A 20 9.80 7.62 10.17
C VAL A 20 10.68 7.39 11.38
N ARG A 21 10.38 8.03 12.49
CA ARG A 21 11.15 7.95 13.73
C ARG A 21 11.30 6.52 14.23
N ASP A 22 10.21 5.78 14.26
CA ASP A 22 10.19 4.48 14.95
C ASP A 22 10.93 3.39 14.15
N TRP A 23 10.98 3.48 12.82
CA TRP A 23 11.91 2.65 12.04
C TRP A 23 13.36 2.98 12.36
N ASP A 24 13.71 4.26 12.51
CA ASP A 24 15.05 4.68 12.90
C ASP A 24 15.41 4.15 14.29
N GLU A 25 14.49 4.20 15.26
CA GLU A 25 14.74 3.68 16.61
C GLU A 25 14.82 2.15 16.63
N LEU A 26 13.91 1.44 15.95
CA LEU A 26 13.95 -0.01 15.86
C LEU A 26 15.23 -0.52 15.20
N SER A 27 15.75 0.18 14.19
CA SER A 27 17.00 -0.22 13.53
C SER A 27 18.24 -0.11 14.41
N LYS A 28 18.17 0.62 15.52
CA LYS A 28 19.26 0.68 16.51
C LYS A 28 19.26 -0.51 17.47
N THR A 29 18.11 -1.10 17.71
CA THR A 29 17.90 -2.17 18.70
C THR A 29 17.65 -3.55 18.09
N HIS A 30 17.13 -3.59 16.86
CA HIS A 30 16.84 -4.79 16.11
C HIS A 30 17.74 -4.89 14.88
N HIS A 31 18.63 -5.86 14.87
CA HIS A 31 19.52 -6.09 13.75
C HIS A 31 18.92 -7.15 12.83
N GLY A 32 18.39 -6.71 11.70
CA GLY A 32 18.00 -7.60 10.60
C GLY A 32 19.21 -8.01 9.77
N ASN A 33 19.09 -9.11 9.03
CA ASN A 33 20.12 -9.52 8.07
C ASN A 33 19.97 -8.70 6.77
N GLU A 34 20.88 -7.75 6.54
CA GLU A 34 20.87 -6.92 5.33
C GLU A 34 21.18 -7.68 4.02
N LYS A 35 21.54 -8.97 4.10
CA LYS A 35 21.70 -9.85 2.93
C LYS A 35 20.40 -10.62 2.61
N ASP A 36 19.45 -10.63 3.55
CA ASP A 36 18.14 -11.26 3.39
C ASP A 36 17.03 -10.20 3.60
N LEU A 37 16.79 -9.40 2.58
CA LEU A 37 15.80 -8.35 2.61
C LEU A 37 14.42 -8.86 2.14
N PRO A 38 13.33 -8.24 2.59
CA PRO A 38 12.02 -8.49 2.01
C PRO A 38 11.99 -7.97 0.56
N ARG A 39 11.07 -8.49 -0.24
CA ARG A 39 10.84 -7.96 -1.58
C ARG A 39 10.42 -6.49 -1.48
N ILE A 40 11.02 -5.63 -2.30
CA ILE A 40 10.65 -4.22 -2.39
C ILE A 40 9.54 -4.09 -3.43
N ARG A 41 8.50 -3.34 -3.08
CA ARG A 41 7.34 -3.09 -3.93
C ARG A 41 7.04 -1.60 -3.98
N LEU A 42 6.66 -1.08 -5.14
CA LEU A 42 6.08 0.25 -5.27
C LEU A 42 4.80 0.33 -4.44
N ALA A 43 4.68 1.32 -3.56
CA ALA A 43 3.43 1.56 -2.83
C ALA A 43 2.32 2.01 -3.80
N PRO A 44 1.04 1.62 -3.56
CA PRO A 44 -0.09 1.96 -4.44
C PRO A 44 -0.51 3.43 -4.29
N MET A 45 0.33 4.34 -4.76
CA MET A 45 0.11 5.78 -4.63
C MET A 45 -0.66 6.34 -5.82
N THR A 46 -1.50 7.33 -5.55
CA THR A 46 -2.28 8.10 -6.54
C THR A 46 -2.22 9.59 -6.21
N GLY A 47 -2.69 10.43 -7.12
CA GLY A 47 -2.72 11.87 -6.93
C GLY A 47 -1.37 12.51 -7.22
N ALA A 48 -0.82 12.25 -8.40
CA ALA A 48 0.46 12.79 -8.84
C ALA A 48 0.50 14.31 -8.74
N MET A 49 -0.55 14.98 -9.23
CA MET A 49 -0.70 16.44 -9.15
C MET A 49 -0.83 16.95 -7.72
N GLN A 50 -1.61 16.26 -6.88
CA GLN A 50 -1.89 16.72 -5.52
C GLN A 50 -0.78 16.39 -4.52
N ASN A 51 -0.04 15.30 -4.76
CA ASN A 51 0.81 14.69 -3.74
C ASN A 51 2.28 14.54 -4.12
N MET A 52 2.63 14.66 -5.41
CA MET A 52 3.95 14.24 -5.89
C MET A 52 4.70 15.32 -6.70
N GLY A 53 4.05 16.46 -6.99
CA GLY A 53 4.67 17.57 -7.73
C GLY A 53 4.68 17.42 -9.25
N TYR A 54 3.83 16.56 -9.80
CA TYR A 54 3.61 16.45 -11.24
C TYR A 54 2.59 17.49 -11.71
N ASP A 55 2.76 18.02 -12.92
CA ASP A 55 1.80 18.94 -13.54
C ASP A 55 0.56 18.20 -14.06
N GLU A 56 0.70 16.91 -14.37
CA GLU A 56 -0.37 16.03 -14.85
C GLU A 56 -0.39 14.73 -14.07
N GLU A 57 -1.57 14.08 -13.98
CA GLU A 57 -1.74 12.83 -13.27
C GLU A 57 -1.07 11.65 -13.98
N LYS A 58 -1.23 11.56 -15.32
CA LYS A 58 -0.84 10.40 -16.12
C LYS A 58 0.66 10.08 -16.14
N PRO A 59 1.61 11.03 -16.34
CA PRO A 59 3.04 10.73 -16.49
C PRO A 59 3.62 9.92 -15.35
N TYR A 60 3.22 10.20 -14.12
CA TYR A 60 3.68 9.49 -12.93
C TYR A 60 3.54 7.97 -13.05
N TYR A 61 2.39 7.49 -13.51
CA TYR A 61 2.12 6.03 -13.55
C TYR A 61 3.07 5.32 -14.51
N TYR A 62 3.32 5.92 -15.66
CA TYR A 62 4.21 5.35 -16.69
C TYR A 62 5.67 5.37 -16.24
N GLU A 63 6.14 6.49 -15.71
CA GLU A 63 7.50 6.62 -15.18
C GLU A 63 7.74 5.68 -13.98
N ALA A 64 6.77 5.58 -13.08
CA ALA A 64 6.89 4.70 -11.91
C ALA A 64 6.91 3.22 -12.30
N VAL A 65 6.05 2.79 -13.24
CA VAL A 65 6.03 1.41 -13.72
C VAL A 65 7.31 1.10 -14.47
N GLN A 66 7.74 1.97 -15.40
CA GLN A 66 8.98 1.79 -16.14
C GLN A 66 10.19 1.68 -15.22
N GLY A 67 10.40 2.68 -14.36
CA GLY A 67 11.55 2.71 -13.47
C GLY A 67 11.60 1.55 -12.49
N CYS A 68 10.43 1.09 -12.00
CA CYS A 68 10.37 -0.08 -11.15
C CYS A 68 10.67 -1.38 -11.92
N CYS A 69 10.18 -1.53 -13.16
CA CYS A 69 10.53 -2.67 -14.02
C CYS A 69 12.04 -2.73 -14.28
N GLU A 70 12.65 -1.61 -14.64
CA GLU A 70 14.10 -1.51 -14.87
C GLU A 70 14.93 -1.84 -13.62
N ALA A 71 14.43 -1.43 -12.44
CA ALA A 71 15.08 -1.69 -11.16
C ALA A 71 14.76 -3.07 -10.54
N GLY A 72 13.90 -3.88 -11.15
CA GLY A 72 13.45 -5.16 -10.59
C GLY A 72 12.61 -5.02 -9.31
N ILE A 73 11.92 -3.89 -9.15
CA ILE A 73 11.02 -3.60 -8.02
C ILE A 73 9.61 -4.09 -8.37
N ALA A 74 8.97 -4.80 -7.46
CA ALA A 74 7.60 -5.25 -7.63
C ALA A 74 6.63 -4.06 -7.71
N LEU A 75 5.53 -4.25 -8.44
CA LEU A 75 4.59 -3.16 -8.74
C LEU A 75 3.32 -3.25 -7.90
N SER A 76 2.83 -2.11 -7.48
CA SER A 76 1.43 -1.93 -7.08
C SER A 76 0.86 -0.69 -7.75
N ILE A 77 -0.43 -0.75 -8.06
CA ILE A 77 -1.22 0.41 -8.47
C ILE A 77 -2.35 0.64 -7.47
N GLY A 78 -2.71 1.89 -7.29
CA GLY A 78 -3.76 2.32 -6.37
C GLY A 78 -4.96 2.86 -7.11
N ASP A 79 -6.08 2.85 -6.40
CA ASP A 79 -7.34 3.44 -6.83
C ASP A 79 -7.54 4.81 -6.18
N GLY A 80 -8.33 5.65 -6.82
CA GLY A 80 -8.65 6.99 -6.35
C GLY A 80 -9.78 7.61 -7.15
N PHE A 81 -10.10 8.86 -6.83
CA PHE A 81 -11.05 9.66 -7.61
C PHE A 81 -10.31 10.81 -8.32
N PRO A 82 -10.61 11.08 -9.58
CA PRO A 82 -11.49 10.32 -10.48
C PRO A 82 -10.92 8.96 -10.92
N ASP A 83 -11.75 8.15 -11.59
CA ASP A 83 -11.47 6.75 -11.98
C ASP A 83 -10.23 6.59 -12.87
N GLU A 84 -9.88 7.64 -13.61
CA GLU A 84 -8.67 7.72 -14.45
C GLU A 84 -7.38 7.41 -13.67
N LYS A 85 -7.36 7.62 -12.35
CA LYS A 85 -6.19 7.30 -11.53
C LYS A 85 -5.87 5.81 -11.55
N LEU A 86 -6.88 4.95 -11.39
CA LEU A 86 -6.71 3.51 -11.53
C LEU A 86 -6.46 3.12 -12.99
N GLN A 87 -7.21 3.70 -13.92
CA GLN A 87 -7.09 3.40 -15.36
C GLN A 87 -5.70 3.73 -15.90
N HIS A 88 -5.08 4.85 -15.48
CA HIS A 88 -3.69 5.16 -15.84
C HIS A 88 -2.69 4.13 -15.30
N GLY A 89 -2.90 3.65 -14.07
CA GLY A 89 -2.09 2.57 -13.51
C GLY A 89 -2.21 1.27 -14.30
N ILE A 90 -3.43 0.88 -14.66
CA ILE A 90 -3.69 -0.30 -15.50
C ILE A 90 -3.02 -0.16 -16.87
N ALA A 91 -3.25 0.96 -17.55
CA ALA A 91 -2.67 1.22 -18.88
C ALA A 91 -1.14 1.26 -18.85
N ALA A 92 -0.53 1.75 -17.77
CA ALA A 92 0.91 1.71 -17.61
C ALA A 92 1.44 0.28 -17.45
N LEU A 93 0.76 -0.57 -16.65
CA LEU A 93 1.12 -1.98 -16.54
C LEU A 93 0.99 -2.72 -17.88
N GLU A 94 -0.08 -2.47 -18.64
CA GLU A 94 -0.27 -3.03 -19.98
C GLU A 94 0.84 -2.62 -20.95
N GLN A 95 1.18 -1.33 -20.98
CA GLN A 95 2.22 -0.80 -21.87
C GLN A 95 3.58 -1.46 -21.65
N TYR A 96 3.94 -1.74 -20.42
CA TYR A 96 5.21 -2.38 -20.07
C TYR A 96 5.12 -3.90 -19.95
N ASN A 97 3.99 -4.50 -20.34
CA ASN A 97 3.72 -5.94 -20.21
C ASN A 97 4.05 -6.46 -18.80
N ALA A 98 3.66 -5.68 -17.79
CA ALA A 98 3.93 -5.92 -16.38
C ALA A 98 2.65 -6.32 -15.63
N ARG A 99 2.82 -6.93 -14.47
CA ARG A 99 1.73 -7.22 -13.53
C ARG A 99 2.02 -6.59 -12.18
N GLY A 100 0.98 -6.21 -11.45
CA GLY A 100 1.13 -5.60 -10.14
C GLY A 100 -0.03 -5.92 -9.20
N ALA A 101 0.17 -5.68 -7.91
CA ALA A 101 -0.91 -5.71 -6.94
C ALA A 101 -1.83 -4.50 -7.14
N VAL A 102 -3.13 -4.73 -7.17
CA VAL A 102 -4.15 -3.70 -7.43
C VAL A 102 -4.92 -3.42 -6.14
N PHE A 103 -4.71 -2.25 -5.55
CA PHE A 103 -5.38 -1.84 -4.32
C PHE A 103 -6.54 -0.89 -4.63
N ILE A 104 -7.75 -1.33 -4.29
CA ILE A 104 -9.01 -0.66 -4.59
C ILE A 104 -9.54 0.01 -3.34
N LYS A 105 -10.15 1.18 -3.48
CA LYS A 105 -10.82 1.88 -2.38
C LYS A 105 -12.07 1.12 -1.93
N PRO A 106 -12.47 1.25 -0.65
CA PRO A 106 -13.59 0.50 -0.09
C PRO A 106 -14.94 1.10 -0.53
N TYR A 107 -15.21 1.05 -1.83
CA TYR A 107 -16.52 1.33 -2.42
C TYR A 107 -17.52 0.23 -2.05
N PRO A 108 -18.83 0.39 -2.36
CA PRO A 108 -19.76 -0.75 -2.44
C PRO A 108 -19.18 -1.88 -3.30
N ASN A 109 -19.45 -3.14 -2.94
CA ASN A 109 -18.81 -4.31 -3.57
C ASN A 109 -18.98 -4.33 -5.09
N GLU A 110 -20.14 -3.94 -5.60
CA GLU A 110 -20.38 -3.85 -7.06
C GLU A 110 -19.34 -2.97 -7.76
N LYS A 111 -19.00 -1.85 -7.16
CA LYS A 111 -18.01 -0.92 -7.71
C LYS A 111 -16.57 -1.43 -7.53
N ILE A 112 -16.29 -2.19 -6.48
CA ILE A 112 -15.01 -2.88 -6.32
C ILE A 112 -14.85 -3.95 -7.40
N LEU A 113 -15.89 -4.75 -7.64
CA LEU A 113 -15.89 -5.78 -8.67
C LEU A 113 -15.69 -5.21 -10.08
N GLU A 114 -16.33 -4.08 -10.40
CA GLU A 114 -16.10 -3.36 -11.66
C GLU A 114 -14.60 -3.02 -11.85
N ARG A 115 -13.93 -2.54 -10.81
CA ARG A 115 -12.49 -2.22 -10.84
C ARG A 115 -11.60 -3.45 -10.96
N MET A 116 -12.00 -4.54 -10.30
CA MET A 116 -11.32 -5.82 -10.45
C MET A 116 -11.44 -6.33 -11.91
N GLU A 117 -12.60 -6.13 -12.58
CA GLU A 117 -12.75 -6.44 -13.99
C GLU A 117 -11.79 -5.62 -14.86
N TRP A 118 -11.69 -4.30 -14.63
CA TRP A 118 -10.78 -3.45 -15.40
C TRP A 118 -9.33 -3.93 -15.31
N ALA A 119 -8.92 -4.38 -14.13
CA ALA A 119 -7.53 -4.73 -13.85
C ALA A 119 -7.20 -6.22 -14.01
N GLY A 120 -8.19 -7.07 -14.32
CA GLY A 120 -8.03 -8.54 -14.28
C GLY A 120 -6.84 -9.10 -15.08
N ASN A 121 -6.51 -8.46 -16.20
CA ASN A 121 -5.40 -8.90 -17.07
C ASN A 121 -4.02 -8.53 -16.52
N VAL A 122 -3.91 -7.47 -15.70
CA VAL A 122 -2.64 -6.94 -15.19
C VAL A 122 -2.45 -7.19 -13.70
N ALA A 123 -3.48 -7.64 -12.99
CA ALA A 123 -3.40 -7.91 -11.57
C ALA A 123 -2.61 -9.19 -11.28
N GLU A 124 -1.72 -9.15 -10.31
CA GLU A 124 -1.13 -10.33 -9.65
C GLU A 124 -1.76 -10.62 -8.28
N LEU A 125 -2.48 -9.63 -7.74
CA LEU A 125 -3.19 -9.67 -6.48
C LEU A 125 -4.24 -8.56 -6.47
N PHE A 126 -5.42 -8.82 -5.91
CA PHE A 126 -6.39 -7.78 -5.58
C PHE A 126 -6.37 -7.46 -4.09
N GLY A 127 -6.47 -6.18 -3.76
CA GLY A 127 -6.54 -5.74 -2.37
C GLY A 127 -7.55 -4.62 -2.17
N VAL A 128 -8.07 -4.51 -0.94
CA VAL A 128 -8.96 -3.42 -0.53
C VAL A 128 -8.31 -2.60 0.57
N ASP A 129 -8.30 -1.28 0.40
CA ASP A 129 -7.83 -0.29 1.39
C ASP A 129 -8.89 -0.08 2.49
N ILE A 130 -8.95 -0.96 3.49
CA ILE A 130 -10.04 -1.00 4.49
C ILE A 130 -10.09 0.23 5.40
N ASP A 131 -8.97 0.93 5.59
CA ASP A 131 -8.83 2.11 6.45
C ASP A 131 -9.29 3.41 5.77
N SER A 132 -9.45 3.41 4.45
CA SER A 132 -9.65 4.65 3.69
C SER A 132 -11.12 5.05 3.47
N TYR A 133 -12.09 4.40 4.15
CA TYR A 133 -13.52 4.70 4.00
C TYR A 133 -13.91 6.15 4.33
N ASN A 134 -13.08 6.88 5.07
CA ASN A 134 -13.28 8.28 5.43
C ASN A 134 -12.07 9.16 5.12
N ILE A 135 -11.27 8.79 4.14
CA ILE A 135 -10.05 9.53 3.78
C ILE A 135 -10.39 10.94 3.28
N LEU A 136 -9.66 11.94 3.79
CA LEU A 136 -9.94 13.36 3.53
C LEU A 136 -9.96 13.70 2.04
N THR A 137 -9.06 13.12 1.24
CA THR A 137 -8.90 13.41 -0.18
C THR A 137 -10.07 12.93 -1.05
N MET A 138 -10.93 12.07 -0.53
CA MET A 138 -12.09 11.54 -1.24
C MET A 138 -13.42 11.79 -0.52
N ARG A 139 -13.35 12.34 0.70
CA ARG A 139 -14.53 12.66 1.49
C ARG A 139 -15.45 13.63 0.73
N ASN A 140 -16.74 13.31 0.68
CA ASN A 140 -17.76 14.07 -0.06
C ASN A 140 -17.62 14.08 -1.59
N LEU A 141 -16.65 13.38 -2.16
CA LEU A 141 -16.50 13.24 -3.62
C LEU A 141 -17.09 11.93 -4.12
N VAL A 142 -16.95 10.86 -3.33
CA VAL A 142 -17.44 9.52 -3.65
C VAL A 142 -17.97 8.84 -2.39
N HIS A 143 -18.82 7.85 -2.58
CA HIS A 143 -19.31 7.01 -1.49
C HIS A 143 -18.32 5.88 -1.21
N LEU A 144 -17.74 5.87 -0.01
CA LEU A 144 -16.87 4.82 0.52
C LEU A 144 -17.50 4.24 1.79
N GLU A 145 -17.27 2.96 2.06
CA GLU A 145 -17.89 2.22 3.15
C GLU A 145 -16.84 1.58 4.06
N LYS A 146 -17.12 1.51 5.36
CA LYS A 146 -16.38 0.64 6.26
C LYS A 146 -16.75 -0.79 5.97
N LYS A 147 -15.81 -1.60 5.49
CA LYS A 147 -16.05 -2.99 5.07
C LYS A 147 -16.11 -3.95 6.26
N GLY A 148 -17.12 -4.80 6.25
CA GLY A 148 -17.26 -5.91 7.18
C GLY A 148 -16.67 -7.22 6.64
N GLY A 149 -16.52 -8.22 7.53
CA GLY A 149 -15.92 -9.50 7.17
C GLY A 149 -16.68 -10.27 6.07
N ALA A 150 -18.01 -10.20 6.04
CA ALA A 150 -18.82 -10.88 5.03
C ALA A 150 -18.60 -10.30 3.62
N GLU A 151 -18.58 -8.96 3.51
CA GLU A 151 -18.36 -8.26 2.24
C GLU A 151 -16.94 -8.52 1.69
N LEU A 152 -15.92 -8.51 2.55
CA LEU A 152 -14.55 -8.81 2.16
C LEU A 152 -14.36 -10.29 1.79
N LEU A 153 -15.06 -11.21 2.48
CA LEU A 153 -15.03 -12.62 2.15
C LEU A 153 -15.62 -12.89 0.75
N GLU A 154 -16.72 -12.23 0.41
CA GLU A 154 -17.30 -12.28 -0.94
C GLU A 154 -16.28 -11.87 -2.01
N LEU A 155 -15.59 -10.73 -1.81
CA LEU A 155 -14.56 -10.23 -2.74
C LEU A 155 -13.38 -11.19 -2.84
N GLN A 156 -12.92 -11.74 -1.71
CA GLN A 156 -11.85 -12.73 -1.68
C GLN A 156 -12.23 -14.00 -2.45
N GLU A 157 -13.43 -14.53 -2.23
CA GLU A 157 -13.90 -15.71 -2.97
C GLU A 157 -13.99 -15.46 -4.46
N ILE A 158 -14.44 -14.27 -4.87
CA ILE A 158 -14.52 -13.91 -6.29
C ILE A 158 -13.12 -13.77 -6.87
N ALA A 159 -12.15 -13.14 -6.17
CA ALA A 159 -10.76 -13.05 -6.61
C ALA A 159 -10.16 -14.44 -6.87
N HIS A 160 -10.37 -15.37 -5.94
CA HIS A 160 -9.90 -16.74 -6.06
C HIS A 160 -10.60 -17.51 -7.19
N LYS A 161 -11.94 -17.48 -7.25
CA LYS A 161 -12.72 -18.30 -8.20
C LYS A 161 -12.61 -17.81 -9.64
N LYS A 162 -12.65 -16.49 -9.84
CA LYS A 162 -12.72 -15.91 -11.19
C LYS A 162 -11.35 -15.70 -11.82
N TRP A 163 -10.37 -15.22 -11.05
CA TRP A 163 -9.04 -14.89 -11.56
C TRP A 163 -7.94 -15.82 -11.06
N GLY A 164 -8.21 -16.65 -10.06
CA GLY A 164 -7.17 -17.47 -9.41
C GLY A 164 -6.11 -16.64 -8.71
N LEU A 165 -6.45 -15.41 -8.28
CA LEU A 165 -5.53 -14.46 -7.68
C LEU A 165 -5.69 -14.36 -6.18
N PRO A 166 -4.60 -14.13 -5.42
CA PRO A 166 -4.66 -13.88 -3.99
C PRO A 166 -5.37 -12.56 -3.69
N PHE A 167 -5.92 -12.48 -2.46
CA PHE A 167 -6.63 -11.32 -1.97
C PHE A 167 -5.95 -10.72 -0.74
N ALA A 168 -5.86 -9.40 -0.71
CA ALA A 168 -5.26 -8.64 0.39
C ALA A 168 -6.24 -7.68 1.05
N ILE A 169 -6.05 -7.43 2.33
CA ILE A 169 -6.58 -6.24 2.99
C ILE A 169 -5.44 -5.31 3.39
N LYS A 170 -5.57 -4.03 3.08
CA LYS A 170 -4.58 -3.01 3.39
C LYS A 170 -5.16 -1.95 4.31
N GLY A 171 -4.34 -1.46 5.23
CA GLY A 171 -4.77 -0.52 6.25
C GLY A 171 -5.02 -1.19 7.60
N VAL A 172 -4.42 -2.36 7.83
CA VAL A 172 -4.50 -3.06 9.12
C VAL A 172 -3.61 -2.36 10.13
N PHE A 173 -4.23 -1.75 11.15
CA PHE A 173 -3.50 -0.91 12.11
C PHE A 173 -4.16 -0.83 13.51
N THR A 174 -5.28 -1.49 13.73
CA THR A 174 -6.01 -1.48 15.01
C THR A 174 -6.33 -2.88 15.51
N GLU A 175 -6.75 -3.03 16.78
CA GLU A 175 -7.26 -4.31 17.29
C GLU A 175 -8.57 -4.75 16.59
N GLU A 176 -9.39 -3.80 16.14
CA GLU A 176 -10.57 -4.12 15.33
C GLU A 176 -10.17 -4.77 13.99
N ASP A 177 -9.13 -4.22 13.34
CA ASP A 177 -8.60 -4.80 12.11
C ASP A 177 -7.99 -6.19 12.36
N MET A 178 -7.33 -6.40 13.52
CA MET A 178 -6.82 -7.72 13.90
C MET A 178 -7.94 -8.76 14.05
N ALA A 179 -9.10 -8.36 14.59
CA ALA A 179 -10.27 -9.25 14.68
C ALA A 179 -10.82 -9.57 13.29
N LEU A 180 -10.86 -8.58 12.39
CA LEU A 180 -11.26 -8.75 10.99
C LEU A 180 -10.30 -9.71 10.26
N VAL A 181 -8.98 -9.56 10.41
CA VAL A 181 -7.98 -10.47 9.85
C VAL A 181 -8.18 -11.92 10.36
N ALA A 182 -8.44 -12.09 11.65
CA ALA A 182 -8.66 -13.41 12.23
C ALA A 182 -9.92 -14.11 11.68
N GLN A 183 -10.95 -13.34 11.37
CA GLN A 183 -12.20 -13.81 10.75
C GLN A 183 -12.02 -14.14 9.26
N LEU A 184 -11.45 -13.21 8.49
CA LEU A 184 -11.32 -13.28 7.03
C LEU A 184 -10.23 -14.26 6.58
N LYS A 185 -9.11 -14.29 7.29
CA LYS A 185 -7.88 -15.01 6.93
C LYS A 185 -7.44 -14.71 5.48
N PRO A 186 -7.14 -13.46 5.17
CA PRO A 186 -6.74 -13.06 3.83
C PRO A 186 -5.38 -13.66 3.45
N ASP A 187 -5.10 -13.81 2.15
CA ASP A 187 -3.80 -14.30 1.69
C ASP A 187 -2.68 -13.35 2.09
N VAL A 188 -2.93 -12.06 2.02
CA VAL A 188 -1.97 -11.00 2.38
C VAL A 188 -2.63 -9.96 3.28
N VAL A 189 -1.92 -9.58 4.33
CA VAL A 189 -2.22 -8.41 5.16
C VAL A 189 -1.18 -7.33 4.89
N VAL A 190 -1.63 -6.11 4.60
CA VAL A 190 -0.74 -4.95 4.53
C VAL A 190 -0.92 -4.11 5.79
N VAL A 191 0.09 -4.14 6.67
CA VAL A 191 0.18 -3.23 7.82
C VAL A 191 0.42 -1.82 7.31
N SER A 192 -0.53 -0.94 7.54
CA SER A 192 -0.54 0.40 6.94
C SER A 192 -1.43 1.36 7.73
N ASN A 193 -1.01 2.62 7.81
CA ASN A 193 -1.83 3.75 8.23
C ASN A 193 -1.85 4.84 7.13
N HIS A 194 -1.82 4.40 5.86
CA HIS A 194 -1.74 5.29 4.68
C HIS A 194 -0.57 6.29 4.72
N GLY A 195 0.59 5.84 5.22
CA GLY A 195 1.75 6.69 5.40
C GLY A 195 1.54 7.83 6.41
N GLY A 196 0.66 7.63 7.37
CA GLY A 196 0.28 8.58 8.40
C GLY A 196 -0.96 9.42 8.09
N ARG A 197 -1.61 9.21 6.94
CA ARG A 197 -2.84 9.96 6.58
C ARG A 197 -4.08 9.51 7.34
N ILE A 198 -4.07 8.33 7.93
CA ILE A 198 -5.14 7.80 8.77
C ILE A 198 -4.71 7.95 10.22
N GLU A 199 -5.50 8.69 11.00
CA GLU A 199 -5.23 9.05 12.40
C GLU A 199 -6.28 8.48 13.37
N THR A 200 -7.04 7.46 12.96
CA THR A 200 -8.03 6.79 13.84
C THR A 200 -7.38 6.13 15.05
N GLU A 201 -6.14 5.67 14.89
CA GLU A 201 -5.28 5.16 15.95
C GLU A 201 -3.92 5.88 15.90
N ARG A 202 -3.34 6.20 17.05
CA ARG A 202 -2.02 6.83 17.14
C ARG A 202 -0.92 5.79 17.19
N GLY A 203 0.13 5.99 16.38
CA GLY A 203 1.29 5.13 16.38
C GLY A 203 1.96 5.02 15.02
N SER A 204 2.94 4.15 14.94
CA SER A 204 3.65 3.82 13.72
C SER A 204 3.38 2.40 13.27
N THR A 205 3.46 2.19 11.96
CA THR A 205 3.38 0.82 11.39
C THR A 205 4.54 -0.05 11.88
N ALA A 206 5.69 0.55 12.20
CA ALA A 206 6.84 -0.13 12.78
C ALA A 206 6.52 -0.76 14.15
N GLN A 207 5.95 0.02 15.07
CA GLN A 207 5.52 -0.46 16.39
C GLN A 207 4.42 -1.51 16.25
N PHE A 208 3.41 -1.24 15.42
CA PHE A 208 2.32 -2.19 15.22
C PHE A 208 2.84 -3.55 14.70
N LEU A 209 3.77 -3.54 13.73
CA LEU A 209 4.37 -4.79 13.25
C LEU A 209 5.18 -5.49 14.35
N GLN A 210 5.94 -4.76 15.15
CA GLN A 210 6.71 -5.31 16.27
C GLN A 210 5.80 -6.01 17.28
N GLU A 211 4.67 -5.39 17.62
CA GLU A 211 3.73 -5.91 18.62
C GLU A 211 2.85 -7.03 18.08
N GLN A 212 2.34 -6.89 16.87
CA GLN A 212 1.29 -7.72 16.31
C GLN A 212 1.75 -8.69 15.20
N GLY A 213 2.96 -8.55 14.65
CA GLY A 213 3.43 -9.34 13.51
C GLY A 213 3.33 -10.83 13.71
N LYS A 214 3.78 -11.34 14.87
CA LYS A 214 3.67 -12.78 15.21
C LYS A 214 2.22 -13.28 15.33
N ARG A 215 1.31 -12.39 15.73
CA ARG A 215 -0.12 -12.72 15.86
C ARG A 215 -0.77 -12.72 14.47
N LEU A 216 -0.42 -11.76 13.61
CA LEU A 216 -0.88 -11.69 12.21
C LEU A 216 -0.53 -12.96 11.43
N LEU A 217 0.71 -13.46 11.55
CA LEU A 217 1.17 -14.67 10.85
C LEU A 217 0.36 -15.93 11.17
N LYS A 218 -0.50 -15.91 12.21
CA LYS A 218 -1.42 -17.03 12.50
C LYS A 218 -2.66 -17.03 11.61
N TYR A 219 -2.96 -15.90 10.96
CA TYR A 219 -4.22 -15.69 10.26
C TYR A 219 -4.05 -15.29 8.78
N THR A 220 -2.83 -15.02 8.33
CA THR A 220 -2.55 -14.63 6.94
C THR A 220 -1.37 -15.42 6.38
N GLY A 221 -1.34 -15.60 5.06
CA GLY A 221 -0.23 -16.24 4.36
C GLY A 221 1.02 -15.36 4.29
N ALA A 222 0.85 -14.04 4.24
CA ALA A 222 1.95 -13.08 4.15
C ALA A 222 1.62 -11.75 4.81
N ILE A 223 2.64 -11.10 5.38
CA ILE A 223 2.57 -9.73 5.86
C ILE A 223 3.39 -8.84 4.92
N TRP A 224 2.76 -7.80 4.40
CA TRP A 224 3.40 -6.66 3.76
C TRP A 224 3.29 -5.45 4.67
N ILE A 225 4.15 -4.44 4.47
CA ILE A 225 4.13 -3.24 5.31
C ILE A 225 4.50 -2.00 4.53
N ASP A 226 3.84 -0.89 4.84
CA ASP A 226 4.22 0.44 4.39
C ASP A 226 4.39 1.43 5.57
N GLY A 227 4.65 2.68 5.26
CA GLY A 227 4.76 3.77 6.24
C GLY A 227 6.17 3.96 6.80
N GLY A 228 6.85 5.02 6.37
CA GLY A 228 8.09 5.48 6.96
C GLY A 228 9.39 4.78 6.57
N LEU A 229 9.35 3.67 5.86
CA LEU A 229 10.54 2.93 5.42
C LEU A 229 11.39 3.77 4.44
N ARG A 230 12.70 3.94 4.74
CA ARG A 230 13.61 4.81 3.99
C ARG A 230 14.96 4.19 3.67
N ARG A 231 15.40 3.24 4.46
CA ARG A 231 16.76 2.71 4.43
C ARG A 231 16.75 1.19 4.46
N LYS A 232 17.87 0.61 4.03
CA LYS A 232 18.09 -0.84 3.97
C LYS A 232 17.93 -1.51 5.35
N GLU A 233 18.39 -0.83 6.39
CA GLU A 233 18.27 -1.29 7.77
C GLU A 233 16.80 -1.41 8.19
N HIS A 234 15.93 -0.48 7.77
CA HIS A 234 14.49 -0.56 8.02
C HIS A 234 13.88 -1.79 7.35
N PHE A 235 14.32 -2.12 6.12
CA PHE A 235 13.82 -3.30 5.40
C PHE A 235 14.27 -4.59 6.09
N ALA A 236 15.53 -4.65 6.54
CA ALA A 236 16.06 -5.79 7.26
C ALA A 236 15.31 -6.03 8.59
N VAL A 237 14.99 -4.96 9.32
CA VAL A 237 14.16 -5.03 10.55
C VAL A 237 12.74 -5.49 10.21
N ALA A 238 12.10 -4.93 9.19
CA ALA A 238 10.76 -5.34 8.76
C ALA A 238 10.72 -6.84 8.43
N LYS A 239 11.73 -7.35 7.74
CA LYS A 239 11.89 -8.80 7.46
C LYS A 239 12.01 -9.62 8.73
N ALA A 240 12.86 -9.20 9.67
CA ALA A 240 13.05 -9.87 10.96
C ALA A 240 11.76 -9.91 11.81
N LEU A 241 10.89 -8.91 11.64
CA LEU A 241 9.58 -8.84 12.29
C LEU A 241 8.48 -9.62 11.53
N GLY A 242 8.81 -10.27 10.40
CA GLY A 242 7.93 -11.16 9.67
C GLY A 242 7.32 -10.60 8.39
N ALA A 243 7.69 -9.39 7.97
CA ALA A 243 7.24 -8.86 6.69
C ALA A 243 7.94 -9.57 5.52
N SER A 244 7.16 -10.04 4.54
CA SER A 244 7.68 -10.63 3.30
C SER A 244 7.94 -9.58 2.22
N GLU A 245 7.18 -8.48 2.22
CA GLU A 245 7.38 -7.37 1.32
C GLU A 245 7.27 -6.01 2.05
N VAL A 246 8.00 -5.02 1.53
CA VAL A 246 7.93 -3.63 1.97
C VAL A 246 7.44 -2.75 0.83
N LEU A 247 6.40 -1.96 1.08
CA LEU A 247 5.85 -1.04 0.10
C LEU A 247 6.49 0.33 0.29
N VAL A 248 7.19 0.78 -0.74
CA VAL A 248 7.97 2.02 -0.72
C VAL A 248 7.32 3.05 -1.65
N GLY A 249 6.99 4.21 -1.10
CA GLY A 249 6.37 5.31 -1.84
C GLY A 249 7.35 6.45 -2.11
N ARG A 250 7.46 7.38 -1.18
CA ARG A 250 8.22 8.63 -1.32
C ARG A 250 9.66 8.47 -1.79
N PRO A 251 10.47 7.51 -1.34
CA PRO A 251 11.80 7.30 -1.88
C PRO A 251 11.82 7.06 -3.39
N ILE A 252 10.85 6.29 -3.91
CA ILE A 252 10.73 6.02 -5.35
C ILE A 252 10.33 7.30 -6.09
N VAL A 253 9.27 8.01 -5.64
CA VAL A 253 8.88 9.31 -6.24
C VAL A 253 10.04 10.30 -6.25
N THR A 254 10.78 10.39 -5.14
CA THR A 254 11.96 11.27 -5.06
C THR A 254 13.04 10.88 -6.08
N ALA A 255 13.22 9.59 -6.33
CA ALA A 255 14.18 9.12 -7.35
C ALA A 255 13.70 9.49 -8.76
N LEU A 256 12.42 9.27 -9.08
CA LEU A 256 11.83 9.63 -10.37
C LEU A 256 11.97 11.12 -10.68
N LEU A 257 11.57 11.99 -9.75
CA LEU A 257 11.66 13.45 -9.91
C LEU A 257 13.11 13.96 -10.07
N ARG A 258 14.10 13.23 -9.56
CA ARG A 258 15.53 13.58 -9.73
C ARG A 258 16.12 13.08 -11.03
N SER A 259 15.57 12.03 -11.62
CA SER A 259 16.03 11.48 -12.90
C SER A 259 15.47 12.21 -14.11
N GLY A 260 14.35 12.93 -13.94
CA GLY A 260 13.69 13.71 -14.98
C GLY A 260 14.12 15.18 -15.06
N SER A 261 15.08 15.62 -14.20
CA SER A 261 15.60 17.00 -14.16
C SER A 261 17.04 17.09 -14.76
#